data_3d5811f4e60e48bff048346995acf397
#
_entry.id   3d5811f4e60e48bff048346995acf397
#
_cell.length_a   1.000
_cell.length_b   1.000
_cell.length_c   1.000
_cell.angle_alpha   90.00
_cell.angle_beta   90.00
_cell.angle_gamma   90.00
#
_symmetry.space_group_name_H-M   'P 1'
#
loop_
_entity.id
_entity.type
_entity.pdbx_description
1 polymer ?
#
loop_
_entity_poly.entity_id
_entity_poly.type
_entity_poly.pdbx_seq_one_letter_code
_entity_poly.pdbx_strand_id
1 'polypeptide(L)'
;LCADAVRSYTKNRLVRTLSPSVNLLVGDYAASNNIEDLADQSEGIRRIAICRMDVDNLGQAFIAGFEQPDQTDPVQRMKYVNLFRAAAFSRQMSLFFKYHINSLLQGLCVSIVYAGGDDVFLVGAWNHTLQAALRIQKHLRSYTCGALTISAGIALFNEHYPIRAAAEQTAALEDEAKKLPGKNGAALFDAV
;
A
#
# COMPACT_ATOMS: atom_id res chain seq x y z
N LEU A 1 -19.28 -6.38 -2.57
CA LEU A 1 -18.46 -5.70 -1.57
C LEU A 1 -19.20 -5.80 -0.23
N CYS A 2 -18.67 -6.61 0.72
CA CYS A 2 -19.31 -6.74 2.02
C CYS A 2 -19.11 -5.44 2.80
N ALA A 3 -20.21 -4.87 3.29
CA ALA A 3 -20.21 -3.65 4.11
C ALA A 3 -19.34 -3.81 5.39
N ASP A 4 -19.15 -5.03 5.84
CA ASP A 4 -18.38 -5.38 7.04
C ASP A 4 -16.86 -5.23 6.89
N ALA A 5 -16.36 -5.07 5.65
CA ALA A 5 -14.93 -4.91 5.36
C ALA A 5 -14.45 -3.45 5.41
N VAL A 6 -15.35 -2.51 5.63
CA VAL A 6 -15.04 -1.08 5.59
C VAL A 6 -15.23 -0.46 6.97
N ARG A 7 -14.14 0.03 7.54
CA ARG A 7 -14.21 0.91 8.70
C ARG A 7 -14.30 2.36 8.24
N SER A 8 -15.26 3.11 8.78
CA SER A 8 -15.41 4.53 8.53
C SER A 8 -15.19 5.34 9.80
N TYR A 9 -14.44 6.41 9.70
CA TYR A 9 -14.21 7.35 10.80
C TYR A 9 -15.03 8.59 10.57
N THR A 10 -15.77 9.01 11.61
CA THR A 10 -16.60 10.22 11.56
C THR A 10 -15.83 11.39 12.16
N LYS A 11 -15.62 12.42 11.38
CA LYS A 11 -15.01 13.67 11.84
C LYS A 11 -15.97 14.40 12.79
N ASN A 12 -15.44 14.94 13.88
CA ASN A 12 -16.20 15.75 14.88
C ASN A 12 -17.35 15.01 15.57
N ARG A 13 -17.05 13.94 16.29
CA ARG A 13 -18.00 13.21 17.13
C ARG A 13 -18.73 14.10 18.19
N LEU A 14 -18.10 15.18 18.61
CA LEU A 14 -18.60 16.05 19.70
C LEU A 14 -19.64 17.08 19.25
N VAL A 15 -19.74 17.38 17.95
CA VAL A 15 -20.64 18.44 17.43
C VAL A 15 -21.44 17.91 16.23
N ARG A 16 -22.27 16.92 16.48
CA ARG A 16 -23.06 16.24 15.43
C ARG A 16 -24.09 17.12 14.73
N THR A 17 -24.57 18.16 15.40
CA THR A 17 -25.67 19.02 14.91
C THR A 17 -25.20 20.26 14.17
N LEU A 18 -23.93 20.69 14.35
CA LEU A 18 -23.40 21.94 13.80
C LEU A 18 -22.37 21.78 12.70
N SER A 19 -21.89 20.55 12.45
CA SER A 19 -20.87 20.29 11.43
C SER A 19 -21.22 19.02 10.67
N PRO A 20 -21.20 19.02 9.32
CA PRO A 20 -21.40 17.81 8.56
C PRO A 20 -20.30 16.80 8.90
N SER A 21 -20.70 15.59 9.30
CA SER A 21 -19.79 14.48 9.49
C SER A 21 -19.46 13.87 8.13
N VAL A 22 -18.18 13.69 7.86
CA VAL A 22 -17.71 13.00 6.65
C VAL A 22 -17.12 11.67 7.07
N ASN A 23 -17.60 10.58 6.46
CA ASN A 23 -17.00 9.26 6.64
C ASN A 23 -15.68 9.21 5.87
N LEU A 24 -14.59 8.94 6.59
CA LEU A 24 -13.27 8.75 6.00
C LEU A 24 -13.01 7.25 5.84
N LEU A 25 -12.56 6.86 4.67
CA LEU A 25 -12.05 5.51 4.40
C LEU A 25 -10.61 5.44 4.88
N VAL A 26 -10.25 4.35 5.55
CA VAL A 26 -8.89 4.12 6.09
C VAL A 26 -8.49 2.68 5.86
N GLY A 27 -7.25 2.47 5.41
CA GLY A 27 -6.62 1.17 5.40
C GLY A 27 -6.15 0.85 6.83
N ASP A 28 -6.90 0.01 7.54
CA ASP A 28 -6.69 -0.25 8.96
C ASP A 28 -6.93 -1.71 9.34
N TYR A 29 -6.83 -2.62 8.38
CA TYR A 29 -6.93 -4.04 8.69
C TYR A 29 -5.88 -4.45 9.73
N ALA A 30 -6.31 -5.08 10.79
CA ALA A 30 -5.45 -5.61 11.83
C ALA A 30 -5.96 -6.99 12.25
N ALA A 31 -5.12 -8.01 12.10
CA ALA A 31 -5.40 -9.35 12.59
C ALA A 31 -5.22 -9.44 14.11
N SER A 32 -4.23 -8.75 14.66
CA SER A 32 -4.00 -8.54 16.08
C SER A 32 -3.35 -7.18 16.32
N ASN A 33 -3.58 -6.63 17.52
CA ASN A 33 -2.88 -5.43 18.01
C ASN A 33 -1.62 -5.80 18.82
N ASN A 34 -1.37 -7.10 19.03
CA ASN A 34 -0.20 -7.61 19.72
C ASN A 34 0.74 -8.29 18.72
N ILE A 35 2.00 -7.88 18.71
CA ILE A 35 3.02 -8.39 17.80
C ILE A 35 3.35 -9.87 18.11
N GLU A 36 3.30 -10.27 19.38
CA GLU A 36 3.53 -11.65 19.79
C GLU A 36 2.50 -12.60 19.18
N ASP A 37 1.21 -12.22 19.19
CA ASP A 37 0.14 -13.01 18.58
C ASP A 37 0.38 -13.20 17.07
N LEU A 38 0.91 -12.18 16.39
CA LEU A 38 1.27 -12.27 14.96
C LEU A 38 2.45 -13.24 14.78
N ALA A 39 3.47 -13.18 15.64
CA ALA A 39 4.62 -14.08 15.58
C ALA A 39 4.20 -15.54 15.81
N ASP A 40 3.25 -15.80 16.71
CA ASP A 40 2.74 -17.15 17.02
C ASP A 40 2.00 -17.81 15.85
N GLN A 41 1.52 -17.03 14.91
CA GLN A 41 0.86 -17.52 13.68
C GLN A 41 1.84 -17.81 12.52
N SER A 42 3.15 -17.69 12.79
CA SER A 42 4.17 -17.94 11.77
C SER A 42 4.37 -19.44 11.52
N GLU A 43 4.54 -19.82 10.29
CA GLU A 43 4.90 -21.17 9.89
C GLU A 43 6.41 -21.40 10.02
N GLY A 44 6.81 -22.50 10.66
CA GLY A 44 8.20 -22.89 10.83
C GLY A 44 8.91 -22.10 11.90
N ILE A 45 9.61 -21.02 11.53
CA ILE A 45 10.29 -20.15 12.49
C ILE A 45 9.34 -19.09 13.05
N ARG A 46 9.36 -18.93 14.37
CA ARG A 46 8.60 -17.91 15.07
C ARG A 46 9.23 -16.53 14.84
N ARG A 47 8.76 -15.82 13.82
CA ARG A 47 9.25 -14.48 13.43
C ARG A 47 8.11 -13.64 12.88
N ILE A 48 8.21 -12.34 13.06
CA ILE A 48 7.43 -11.37 12.31
C ILE A 48 8.19 -10.94 11.05
N ALA A 49 7.47 -10.53 10.04
CA ALA A 49 8.03 -9.74 8.95
C ALA A 49 7.42 -8.35 8.95
N ILE A 50 8.25 -7.39 8.59
CA ILE A 50 7.84 -6.03 8.28
C ILE A 50 8.00 -5.85 6.78
N CYS A 51 6.96 -5.32 6.16
CA CYS A 51 6.91 -5.05 4.73
C CYS A 51 6.59 -3.59 4.50
N ARG A 52 7.43 -2.92 3.74
CA ARG A 52 7.18 -1.59 3.22
C ARG A 52 7.07 -1.67 1.71
N MET A 53 6.01 -1.07 1.16
CA MET A 53 5.74 -1.07 -0.28
C MET A 53 5.42 0.34 -0.72
N ASP A 54 5.87 0.69 -1.94
CA ASP A 54 5.59 1.99 -2.54
C ASP A 54 5.36 1.84 -4.05
N VAL A 55 4.41 2.62 -4.57
CA VAL A 55 4.03 2.58 -5.98
C VAL A 55 5.12 3.19 -6.85
N ASP A 56 5.55 2.43 -7.85
CA ASP A 56 6.61 2.85 -8.75
C ASP A 56 6.16 3.98 -9.67
N ASN A 57 7.00 5.03 -9.78
CA ASN A 57 6.83 6.12 -10.73
C ASN A 57 5.50 6.87 -10.64
N LEU A 58 4.83 6.87 -9.48
CA LEU A 58 3.52 7.53 -9.32
C LEU A 58 3.59 9.03 -9.67
N GLY A 59 4.65 9.73 -9.29
CA GLY A 59 4.86 11.13 -9.68
C GLY A 59 4.85 11.33 -11.18
N GLN A 60 5.49 10.46 -11.95
CA GLN A 60 5.48 10.49 -13.42
C GLN A 60 4.08 10.20 -13.97
N ALA A 61 3.34 9.28 -13.36
CA ALA A 61 1.96 8.99 -13.77
C ALA A 61 1.04 10.22 -13.60
N PHE A 62 1.25 11.04 -12.58
CA PHE A 62 0.53 12.31 -12.42
C PHE A 62 0.92 13.37 -13.43
N ILE A 63 2.19 13.45 -13.80
CA ILE A 63 2.71 14.49 -14.71
C ILE A 63 2.41 14.13 -16.17
N ALA A 64 2.75 12.92 -16.59
CA ALA A 64 2.76 12.49 -17.99
C ALA A 64 1.80 11.34 -18.32
N GLY A 65 1.18 10.71 -17.33
CA GLY A 65 0.34 9.52 -17.54
C GLY A 65 -0.92 9.73 -18.40
N PHE A 66 -1.29 10.97 -18.65
CA PHE A 66 -2.43 11.33 -19.51
C PHE A 66 -2.02 11.96 -20.85
N GLU A 67 -0.72 12.04 -21.12
CA GLU A 67 -0.24 12.46 -22.44
C GLU A 67 -0.53 11.39 -23.50
N GLN A 68 -0.71 11.85 -24.73
CA GLN A 68 -0.78 10.99 -25.91
C GLN A 68 0.53 11.10 -26.70
N PRO A 69 1.55 10.28 -26.40
CA PRO A 69 2.89 10.41 -26.97
C PRO A 69 2.91 10.26 -28.50
N ASP A 70 1.96 9.50 -29.06
CA ASP A 70 1.86 9.25 -30.51
C ASP A 70 1.31 10.45 -31.30
N GLN A 71 0.81 11.50 -30.62
CA GLN A 71 0.30 12.70 -31.26
C GLN A 71 1.43 13.70 -31.52
N THR A 72 1.55 14.12 -32.79
CA THR A 72 2.54 15.14 -33.21
C THR A 72 2.11 16.56 -32.88
N ASP A 73 0.79 16.81 -32.88
CA ASP A 73 0.21 18.09 -32.47
C ASP A 73 0.27 18.26 -30.95
N PRO A 74 0.96 19.27 -30.40
CA PRO A 74 1.05 19.54 -28.99
C PRO A 74 -0.32 19.69 -28.30
N VAL A 75 -1.30 20.25 -28.95
CA VAL A 75 -2.65 20.44 -28.41
C VAL A 75 -3.35 19.08 -28.23
N GLN A 76 -3.25 18.21 -29.22
CA GLN A 76 -3.83 16.89 -29.17
C GLN A 76 -3.07 16.00 -28.15
N ARG A 77 -1.74 16.11 -28.09
CA ARG A 77 -0.91 15.40 -27.13
C ARG A 77 -1.33 15.68 -25.69
N MET A 78 -1.62 16.92 -25.35
CA MET A 78 -1.99 17.37 -24.00
C MET A 78 -3.49 17.33 -23.70
N LYS A 79 -4.32 16.90 -24.65
CA LYS A 79 -5.78 16.90 -24.56
C LYS A 79 -6.36 16.30 -23.28
N TYR A 80 -5.72 15.28 -22.77
CA TYR A 80 -6.18 14.56 -21.57
C TYR A 80 -5.43 14.93 -20.30
N VAL A 81 -4.44 15.82 -20.39
CA VAL A 81 -3.73 16.34 -19.22
C VAL A 81 -4.56 17.48 -18.63
N ASN A 82 -5.31 17.18 -17.59
CA ASN A 82 -6.14 18.16 -16.90
C ASN A 82 -6.36 17.81 -15.44
N LEU A 83 -6.72 18.79 -14.64
CA LEU A 83 -6.92 18.66 -13.21
C LEU A 83 -7.98 17.60 -12.85
N PHE A 84 -9.05 17.48 -13.63
CA PHE A 84 -10.12 16.51 -13.34
C PHE A 84 -9.63 15.06 -13.41
N ARG A 85 -8.80 14.74 -14.42
CA ARG A 85 -8.22 13.41 -14.55
C ARG A 85 -7.19 13.13 -13.47
N ALA A 86 -6.36 14.10 -13.14
CA ALA A 86 -5.42 13.98 -12.03
C ALA A 86 -6.15 13.77 -10.69
N ALA A 87 -7.22 14.52 -10.43
CA ALA A 87 -8.03 14.34 -9.22
C ALA A 87 -8.76 12.99 -9.20
N ALA A 88 -9.31 12.54 -10.34
CA ALA A 88 -9.94 11.22 -10.44
C ALA A 88 -8.92 10.10 -10.20
N PHE A 89 -7.73 10.19 -10.77
CA PHE A 89 -6.64 9.24 -10.56
C PHE A 89 -6.19 9.19 -9.09
N SER A 90 -5.95 10.34 -8.47
CA SER A 90 -5.64 10.46 -7.04
C SER A 90 -6.72 9.79 -6.17
N ARG A 91 -7.98 10.03 -6.50
CA ARG A 91 -9.10 9.38 -5.79
C ARG A 91 -9.09 7.87 -5.95
N GLN A 92 -8.83 7.36 -7.15
CA GLN A 92 -8.77 5.91 -7.39
C GLN A 92 -7.61 5.27 -6.61
N MET A 93 -6.42 5.88 -6.58
CA MET A 93 -5.30 5.41 -5.78
C MET A 93 -5.66 5.41 -4.28
N SER A 94 -6.27 6.50 -3.79
CA SER A 94 -6.75 6.55 -2.40
C SER A 94 -7.79 5.46 -2.08
N LEU A 95 -8.70 5.14 -3.01
CA LEU A 95 -9.67 4.05 -2.83
C LEU A 95 -8.97 2.70 -2.75
N PHE A 96 -7.94 2.44 -3.55
CA PHE A 96 -7.20 1.20 -3.47
C PHE A 96 -6.55 1.03 -2.08
N PHE A 97 -5.78 2.00 -1.62
CA PHE A 97 -5.02 1.91 -0.38
C PHE A 97 -5.84 2.13 0.90
N LYS A 98 -7.02 2.74 0.82
CA LYS A 98 -7.85 3.01 2.00
C LYS A 98 -9.10 2.13 2.09
N TYR A 99 -9.51 1.52 0.99
CA TYR A 99 -10.72 0.70 0.94
C TYR A 99 -10.41 -0.73 0.53
N HIS A 100 -9.88 -0.92 -0.68
CA HIS A 100 -9.68 -2.28 -1.20
C HIS A 100 -8.64 -3.08 -0.43
N ILE A 101 -7.60 -2.43 0.08
CA ILE A 101 -6.53 -3.10 0.81
C ILE A 101 -7.04 -3.91 2.02
N ASN A 102 -8.05 -3.40 2.72
CA ASN A 102 -8.61 -4.11 3.88
C ASN A 102 -9.17 -5.48 3.51
N SER A 103 -9.87 -5.57 2.36
CA SER A 103 -10.42 -6.84 1.89
C SER A 103 -9.35 -7.78 1.33
N LEU A 104 -8.26 -7.23 0.77
CA LEU A 104 -7.15 -8.04 0.25
C LEU A 104 -6.39 -8.78 1.36
N LEU A 105 -6.37 -8.21 2.55
CA LEU A 105 -5.64 -8.75 3.69
C LEU A 105 -6.49 -9.70 4.55
N GLN A 106 -7.77 -9.82 4.30
CA GLN A 106 -8.64 -10.72 5.06
C GLN A 106 -8.13 -12.16 5.06
N GLY A 107 -8.13 -12.76 6.24
CA GLY A 107 -7.64 -14.13 6.46
C GLY A 107 -6.12 -14.27 6.57
N LEU A 108 -5.37 -13.17 6.49
CA LEU A 108 -3.94 -13.16 6.75
C LEU A 108 -3.65 -12.59 8.15
N CYS A 109 -2.68 -13.18 8.86
CA CYS A 109 -2.20 -12.68 10.15
C CYS A 109 -1.20 -11.55 9.95
N VAL A 110 -1.72 -10.42 9.45
CA VAL A 110 -0.99 -9.17 9.25
C VAL A 110 -1.80 -8.00 9.79
N SER A 111 -1.13 -6.90 10.08
CA SER A 111 -1.77 -5.66 10.49
C SER A 111 -1.19 -4.50 9.67
N ILE A 112 -2.05 -3.61 9.21
CA ILE A 112 -1.64 -2.36 8.57
C ILE A 112 -1.24 -1.40 9.68
N VAL A 113 0.04 -1.00 9.68
CA VAL A 113 0.52 0.09 10.52
C VAL A 113 0.19 1.43 9.88
N TYR A 114 0.35 1.49 8.56
CA TYR A 114 0.08 2.67 7.77
C TYR A 114 -0.26 2.26 6.32
N ALA A 115 -1.25 2.90 5.74
CA ALA A 115 -1.58 2.82 4.33
C ALA A 115 -1.92 4.22 3.82
N GLY A 116 -1.05 4.76 2.99
CA GLY A 116 -1.14 6.11 2.44
C GLY A 116 -1.88 6.20 1.11
N GLY A 117 -1.45 7.15 0.28
CA GLY A 117 -1.93 7.29 -1.09
C GLY A 117 -1.21 6.38 -2.09
N ASP A 118 0.00 5.97 -1.75
CA ASP A 118 0.94 5.22 -2.61
C ASP A 118 1.80 4.23 -1.86
N ASP A 119 1.93 4.35 -0.57
CA ASP A 119 2.76 3.51 0.26
C ASP A 119 1.97 2.73 1.32
N VAL A 120 2.51 1.59 1.70
CA VAL A 120 1.94 0.69 2.71
C VAL A 120 3.03 0.19 3.63
N PHE A 121 2.73 0.18 4.91
CA PHE A 121 3.56 -0.42 5.93
C PHE A 121 2.77 -1.50 6.67
N LEU A 122 3.23 -2.74 6.59
CA LEU A 122 2.61 -3.92 7.18
C LEU A 122 3.53 -4.57 8.20
N VAL A 123 2.93 -5.16 9.22
CA VAL A 123 3.59 -6.07 10.15
C VAL A 123 2.74 -7.33 10.31
N GLY A 124 3.35 -8.50 10.39
CA GLY A 124 2.60 -9.74 10.56
C GLY A 124 3.47 -10.98 10.68
N ALA A 125 2.84 -12.14 10.74
CA ALA A 125 3.51 -13.41 10.57
C ALA A 125 4.29 -13.41 9.26
N TRP A 126 5.55 -13.84 9.27
CA TRP A 126 6.44 -13.64 8.13
C TRP A 126 5.90 -14.23 6.83
N ASN A 127 5.35 -15.44 6.86
CA ASN A 127 4.75 -16.12 5.72
C ASN A 127 3.48 -15.39 5.21
N HIS A 128 2.64 -14.88 6.10
CA HIS A 128 1.44 -14.12 5.74
C HIS A 128 1.79 -12.71 5.21
N THR A 129 2.87 -12.10 5.70
CA THR A 129 3.34 -10.80 5.19
C THR A 129 3.84 -10.92 3.75
N LEU A 130 4.56 -12.00 3.39
CA LEU A 130 4.93 -12.29 2.00
C LEU A 130 3.70 -12.49 1.11
N GLN A 131 2.71 -13.25 1.58
CA GLN A 131 1.45 -13.45 0.86
C GLN A 131 0.70 -12.12 0.68
N ALA A 132 0.68 -11.26 1.70
CA ALA A 132 0.06 -9.94 1.64
C ALA A 132 0.71 -9.07 0.56
N ALA A 133 2.04 -9.01 0.52
CA ALA A 133 2.79 -8.26 -0.48
C ALA A 133 2.45 -8.73 -1.91
N LEU A 134 2.45 -10.04 -2.16
CA LEU A 134 2.09 -10.62 -3.45
C LEU A 134 0.62 -10.33 -3.83
N ARG A 135 -0.31 -10.41 -2.87
CA ARG A 135 -1.73 -10.07 -3.13
C ARG A 135 -1.89 -8.60 -3.50
N ILE A 136 -1.25 -7.70 -2.75
CA ILE A 136 -1.30 -6.26 -3.03
C ILE A 136 -0.73 -5.96 -4.43
N GLN A 137 0.45 -6.47 -4.75
CA GLN A 137 1.10 -6.29 -6.04
C GLN A 137 0.22 -6.76 -7.20
N LYS A 138 -0.32 -7.98 -7.11
CA LYS A 138 -1.19 -8.56 -8.13
C LYS A 138 -2.47 -7.75 -8.34
N HIS A 139 -3.11 -7.34 -7.23
CA HIS A 139 -4.36 -6.60 -7.29
C HIS A 139 -4.17 -5.15 -7.75
N LEU A 140 -3.08 -4.48 -7.33
CA LEU A 140 -2.73 -3.16 -7.83
C LEU A 140 -2.53 -3.19 -9.35
N ARG A 141 -1.78 -4.17 -9.84
CA ARG A 141 -1.56 -4.34 -11.28
C ARG A 141 -2.88 -4.54 -12.04
N SER A 142 -3.78 -5.36 -11.52
CA SER A 142 -5.11 -5.55 -12.11
C SER A 142 -5.97 -4.30 -12.02
N TYR A 143 -5.95 -3.61 -10.88
CA TYR A 143 -6.72 -2.39 -10.63
C TYR A 143 -6.31 -1.25 -11.54
N THR A 144 -5.03 -1.13 -11.85
CA THR A 144 -4.46 -0.12 -12.73
C THR A 144 -4.33 -0.57 -14.19
N CYS A 145 -4.92 -1.71 -14.54
CA CYS A 145 -4.81 -2.32 -15.89
C CYS A 145 -3.35 -2.50 -16.34
N GLY A 146 -2.44 -2.77 -15.41
CA GLY A 146 -1.01 -2.94 -15.67
C GLY A 146 -0.21 -1.65 -15.82
N ALA A 147 -0.83 -0.47 -15.65
CA ALA A 147 -0.18 0.81 -15.82
C ALA A 147 0.80 1.17 -14.69
N LEU A 148 0.55 0.65 -13.48
CA LEU A 148 1.42 0.89 -12.32
C LEU A 148 1.94 -0.42 -11.76
N THR A 149 3.13 -0.32 -11.17
CA THR A 149 3.79 -1.37 -10.40
C THR A 149 4.06 -0.90 -8.98
N ILE A 150 4.47 -1.80 -8.11
CA ILE A 150 4.78 -1.51 -6.72
C ILE A 150 6.03 -2.29 -6.34
N SER A 151 6.95 -1.63 -5.66
CA SER A 151 8.17 -2.25 -5.14
C SER A 151 8.08 -2.43 -3.64
N ALA A 152 8.77 -3.43 -3.11
CA ALA A 152 8.69 -3.80 -1.70
C ALA A 152 10.05 -4.04 -1.07
N GLY A 153 10.20 -3.62 0.19
CA GLY A 153 11.25 -4.08 1.09
C GLY A 153 10.64 -4.94 2.19
N ILE A 154 11.18 -6.14 2.42
CA ILE A 154 10.65 -7.06 3.43
C ILE A 154 11.80 -7.65 4.24
N ALA A 155 11.73 -7.54 5.57
CA ALA A 155 12.70 -8.10 6.48
C ALA A 155 12.04 -8.85 7.63
N LEU A 156 12.75 -9.86 8.15
CA LEU A 156 12.32 -10.68 9.27
C LEU A 156 12.93 -10.18 10.59
N PHE A 157 12.10 -10.14 11.61
CA PHE A 157 12.51 -9.70 12.93
C PHE A 157 11.99 -10.63 14.03
N ASN A 158 12.64 -10.55 15.17
CA ASN A 158 12.08 -11.05 16.43
C ASN A 158 10.96 -10.10 16.87
N GLU A 159 9.93 -10.62 17.54
CA GLU A 159 8.78 -9.86 18.04
C GLU A 159 9.15 -8.72 19.00
N HIS A 160 10.31 -8.80 19.64
CA HIS A 160 10.81 -7.76 20.54
C HIS A 160 11.75 -6.74 19.85
N TYR A 161 11.99 -6.90 18.55
CA TYR A 161 12.87 -5.99 17.83
C TYR A 161 12.25 -4.58 17.73
N PRO A 162 13.04 -3.50 17.96
CA PRO A 162 12.52 -2.15 17.94
C PRO A 162 11.92 -1.79 16.56
N ILE A 163 10.64 -1.47 16.54
CA ILE A 163 9.88 -1.16 15.31
C ILE A 163 10.53 -0.05 14.48
N ARG A 164 11.10 0.98 15.14
CA ARG A 164 11.77 2.07 14.44
C ARG A 164 12.98 1.55 13.64
N ALA A 165 13.83 0.75 14.24
CA ALA A 165 15.01 0.20 13.57
C ALA A 165 14.59 -0.75 12.44
N ALA A 166 13.54 -1.54 12.64
CA ALA A 166 12.98 -2.41 11.64
C ALA A 166 12.40 -1.62 10.45
N ALA A 167 11.74 -0.49 10.71
CA ALA A 167 11.22 0.39 9.66
C ALA A 167 12.34 1.03 8.83
N GLU A 168 13.45 1.42 9.47
CA GLU A 168 14.63 1.96 8.78
C GLU A 168 15.28 0.90 7.86
N GLN A 169 15.42 -0.34 8.33
CA GLN A 169 15.96 -1.44 7.53
C GLN A 169 15.06 -1.77 6.33
N THR A 170 13.75 -1.88 6.55
CA THR A 170 12.81 -2.17 5.46
C THR A 170 12.72 -1.04 4.44
N ALA A 171 12.91 0.21 4.86
CA ALA A 171 13.01 1.34 3.94
C ALA A 171 14.25 1.21 3.03
N ALA A 172 15.41 0.84 3.59
CA ALA A 172 16.61 0.62 2.80
C ALA A 172 16.43 -0.52 1.77
N LEU A 173 15.75 -1.62 2.16
CA LEU A 173 15.42 -2.71 1.23
C LEU A 173 14.45 -2.26 0.12
N GLU A 174 13.45 -1.45 0.45
CA GLU A 174 12.55 -0.87 -0.55
C GLU A 174 13.31 -0.03 -1.57
N ASP A 175 14.25 0.81 -1.10
CA ASP A 175 15.11 1.61 -1.97
C ASP A 175 15.99 0.73 -2.88
N GLU A 176 16.52 -0.40 -2.38
CA GLU A 176 17.24 -1.37 -3.20
C GLU A 176 16.34 -2.02 -4.26
N ALA A 177 15.11 -2.42 -3.89
CA ALA A 177 14.15 -2.97 -4.84
C ALA A 177 13.84 -1.98 -5.98
N LYS A 178 13.77 -0.69 -5.68
CA LYS A 178 13.53 0.37 -6.67
C LYS A 178 14.69 0.63 -7.63
N LYS A 179 15.90 0.14 -7.33
CA LYS A 179 17.07 0.24 -8.23
C LYS A 179 17.05 -0.81 -9.34
N LEU A 180 16.22 -1.85 -9.21
CA LEU A 180 16.10 -2.88 -10.26
C LEU A 180 15.60 -2.26 -11.57
N PRO A 181 16.13 -2.70 -12.73
CA PRO A 181 15.61 -2.28 -14.03
C PRO A 181 14.11 -2.61 -14.17
N GLY A 182 13.29 -1.57 -14.42
CA GLY A 182 11.84 -1.72 -14.53
C GLY A 182 11.10 -1.73 -13.19
N LYS A 183 11.84 -1.65 -12.06
CA LYS A 183 11.24 -1.71 -10.71
C LYS A 183 10.36 -2.95 -10.52
N ASN A 184 9.19 -2.85 -9.89
CA ASN A 184 8.25 -3.98 -9.67
C ASN A 184 8.93 -5.18 -9.00
N GLY A 185 9.82 -4.91 -8.09
CA GLY A 185 10.66 -5.89 -7.41
C GLY A 185 10.43 -5.92 -5.91
N ALA A 186 11.01 -6.93 -5.27
CA ALA A 186 11.07 -6.99 -3.82
C ALA A 186 12.50 -7.32 -3.37
N ALA A 187 13.01 -6.56 -2.41
CA ALA A 187 14.22 -6.91 -1.69
C ALA A 187 13.84 -7.63 -0.40
N LEU A 188 14.42 -8.82 -0.20
CA LEU A 188 14.08 -9.72 0.89
C LEU A 188 15.31 -10.01 1.75
N PHE A 189 15.21 -9.85 3.08
CA PHE A 189 16.17 -10.35 4.04
C PHE A 189 17.64 -9.95 3.77
N ASP A 190 17.88 -8.69 3.43
CA ASP A 190 19.18 -8.16 3.01
C ASP A 190 19.72 -8.70 1.67
N ALA A 191 18.87 -9.36 0.87
CA ALA A 191 19.16 -9.75 -0.51
C ALA A 191 18.18 -9.06 -1.49
N VAL A 192 18.71 -8.70 -2.65
CA VAL A 192 17.94 -8.09 -3.75
C VAL A 192 17.65 -9.14 -4.80
#